data_c6eee87603986ad3850eb830525acffa
#
_entry.id   c6eee87603986ad3850eb830525acffa
#
_cell.length_a   1.000
_cell.length_b   1.000
_cell.length_c   1.000
_cell.angle_alpha   90.00
_cell.angle_beta   90.00
_cell.angle_gamma   90.00
#
_symmetry.space_group_name_H-M   'P 1'
#
loop_
_entity.id
_entity.type
_entity.pdbx_description
1 polymer ?
#
loop_
_entity_poly.entity_id
_entity_poly.type
_entity_poly.pdbx_seq_one_letter_code
_entity_poly.pdbx_strand_id
1 'polypeptide(L)'
;MELTVDTRSAAQIDAEALVTYLFDQEKPDSGVLAQLDQAAGGALSKLSASGELTGKMLETTLLYFPQGLAAQRLLIVGAGKKEKFGAAELRRLAGAAVRALKSRQVKRVAFLVRESDRSAAAAQAVVEGIILANYDSEKYKTDKKPGNEITA
;
A
#
# COMPACT_ATOMS: atom_id res chain seq x y z
N MET A 1 13.39 3.39 11.92
CA MET A 1 12.61 2.57 10.96
C MET A 1 13.52 1.48 10.40
N GLU A 2 13.05 0.27 10.43
CA GLU A 2 13.77 -0.86 9.87
C GLU A 2 13.14 -1.25 8.51
N LEU A 3 14.00 -1.47 7.50
CA LEU A 3 13.56 -1.82 6.14
C LEU A 3 14.18 -3.16 5.77
N THR A 4 13.34 -4.09 5.34
CA THR A 4 13.77 -5.42 4.89
C THR A 4 13.10 -5.78 3.56
N VAL A 5 13.73 -6.69 2.83
CA VAL A 5 13.14 -7.27 1.61
C VAL A 5 12.59 -8.64 1.98
N ASP A 6 11.32 -8.89 1.61
CA ASP A 6 10.65 -10.15 1.86
C ASP A 6 10.34 -10.82 0.52
N THR A 7 10.73 -12.09 0.39
CA THR A 7 10.54 -12.87 -0.84
C THR A 7 9.35 -13.84 -0.76
N ARG A 8 8.64 -13.88 0.37
CA ARG A 8 7.46 -14.73 0.51
C ARG A 8 6.32 -14.25 -0.38
N SER A 9 5.36 -15.12 -0.65
CA SER A 9 4.15 -14.72 -1.37
C SER A 9 3.36 -13.67 -0.58
N ALA A 10 2.60 -12.83 -1.28
CA ALA A 10 1.82 -11.77 -0.66
C ALA A 10 0.91 -12.28 0.47
N ALA A 11 0.29 -13.45 0.29
CA ALA A 11 -0.61 -14.04 1.27
C ALA A 11 0.09 -14.46 2.57
N GLN A 12 1.39 -14.72 2.52
CA GLN A 12 2.18 -15.21 3.65
C GLN A 12 2.87 -14.11 4.45
N ILE A 13 2.83 -12.87 3.97
CA ILE A 13 3.50 -11.76 4.62
C ILE A 13 2.74 -11.37 5.88
N ASP A 14 3.38 -11.58 7.04
CA ASP A 14 2.83 -11.21 8.33
C ASP A 14 3.18 -9.76 8.64
N ALA A 15 2.23 -8.87 8.42
CA ALA A 15 2.36 -7.45 8.68
C ALA A 15 1.04 -6.91 9.23
N GLU A 16 1.07 -5.74 9.83
CA GLU A 16 -0.16 -5.08 10.26
C GLU A 16 -0.94 -4.53 9.07
N ALA A 17 -0.25 -4.21 7.99
CA ALA A 17 -0.86 -3.84 6.73
C ALA A 17 -0.01 -4.28 5.55
N LEU A 18 -0.65 -4.84 4.54
CA LEU A 18 -0.08 -5.09 3.23
C LEU A 18 -0.61 -4.03 2.28
N VAL A 19 0.28 -3.36 1.57
CA VAL A 19 -0.08 -2.28 0.64
C VAL A 19 0.30 -2.68 -0.77
N THR A 20 -0.60 -2.46 -1.70
CA THR A 20 -0.29 -2.50 -3.13
C THR A 20 -1.13 -1.47 -3.87
N TYR A 21 -1.17 -1.51 -5.18
CA TYR A 21 -1.80 -0.48 -5.99
C TYR A 21 -2.53 -1.06 -7.19
N LEU A 22 -3.45 -0.27 -7.72
CA LEU A 22 -4.30 -0.60 -8.86
C LEU A 22 -4.30 0.59 -9.82
N PHE A 23 -4.13 0.33 -11.11
CA PHE A 23 -4.21 1.37 -12.13
C PHE A 23 -5.67 1.77 -12.42
N ASP A 24 -5.84 2.98 -12.95
CA ASP A 24 -7.16 3.49 -13.31
C ASP A 24 -7.84 2.53 -14.29
N GLN A 25 -9.08 2.16 -13.98
CA GLN A 25 -9.91 1.22 -14.72
C GLN A 25 -9.36 -0.21 -14.82
N GLU A 26 -8.30 -0.53 -14.11
CA GLU A 26 -7.81 -1.91 -14.01
C GLU A 26 -8.76 -2.74 -13.15
N LYS A 27 -9.02 -3.98 -13.57
CA LYS A 27 -9.80 -4.92 -12.75
C LYS A 27 -8.88 -5.86 -12.00
N PRO A 28 -9.24 -6.27 -10.77
CA PRO A 28 -8.40 -7.18 -9.98
C PRO A 28 -8.58 -8.65 -10.40
N ASP A 29 -8.44 -8.93 -11.68
CA ASP A 29 -8.74 -10.23 -12.28
C ASP A 29 -7.52 -10.98 -12.82
N SER A 30 -6.32 -10.45 -12.60
CA SER A 30 -5.08 -11.08 -13.04
C SER A 30 -3.92 -10.80 -12.09
N GLY A 31 -2.88 -11.62 -12.16
CA GLY A 31 -1.65 -11.45 -11.40
C GLY A 31 -1.86 -11.45 -9.89
N VAL A 32 -1.08 -10.64 -9.17
CA VAL A 32 -1.14 -10.56 -7.72
C VAL A 32 -2.48 -10.01 -7.23
N LEU A 33 -3.12 -9.14 -7.98
CA LEU A 33 -4.44 -8.59 -7.60
C LEU A 33 -5.51 -9.69 -7.57
N ALA A 34 -5.48 -10.62 -8.53
CA ALA A 34 -6.39 -11.77 -8.51
C ALA A 34 -6.13 -12.68 -7.31
N GLN A 35 -4.86 -12.88 -6.95
CA GLN A 35 -4.50 -13.66 -5.77
C GLN A 35 -4.98 -12.99 -4.48
N LEU A 36 -4.80 -11.68 -4.36
CA LEU A 36 -5.28 -10.92 -3.21
C LEU A 36 -6.80 -10.89 -3.14
N ASP A 37 -7.47 -10.78 -4.29
CA ASP A 37 -8.92 -10.82 -4.37
C ASP A 37 -9.47 -12.16 -3.88
N GLN A 38 -8.86 -13.26 -4.32
CA GLN A 38 -9.23 -14.59 -3.86
C GLN A 38 -9.03 -14.74 -2.35
N ALA A 39 -7.89 -14.30 -1.84
CA ALA A 39 -7.57 -14.33 -0.42
C ALA A 39 -8.53 -13.48 0.40
N ALA A 40 -9.05 -12.40 -0.17
CA ALA A 40 -10.02 -11.51 0.47
C ALA A 40 -11.48 -11.92 0.20
N GLY A 41 -11.72 -13.13 -0.31
CA GLY A 41 -13.08 -13.63 -0.54
C GLY A 41 -13.82 -12.92 -1.66
N GLY A 42 -13.13 -12.39 -2.66
CA GLY A 42 -13.72 -11.65 -3.78
C GLY A 42 -14.07 -10.21 -3.48
N ALA A 43 -13.59 -9.66 -2.36
CA ALA A 43 -13.91 -8.30 -1.95
C ALA A 43 -13.44 -7.24 -2.94
N LEU A 44 -12.24 -7.43 -3.54
CA LEU A 44 -11.74 -6.45 -4.52
C LEU A 44 -12.60 -6.42 -5.78
N SER A 45 -13.00 -7.56 -6.28
CA SER A 45 -13.90 -7.65 -7.44
C SER A 45 -15.24 -7.00 -7.16
N LYS A 46 -15.79 -7.20 -5.98
CA LYS A 46 -17.07 -6.58 -5.58
C LYS A 46 -16.95 -5.06 -5.49
N LEU A 47 -15.88 -4.56 -4.91
CA LEU A 47 -15.64 -3.12 -4.80
C LEU A 47 -15.39 -2.50 -6.17
N SER A 48 -14.68 -3.21 -7.06
CA SER A 48 -14.49 -2.77 -8.44
C SER A 48 -15.82 -2.68 -9.20
N ALA A 49 -16.67 -3.69 -9.06
CA ALA A 49 -17.97 -3.72 -9.72
C ALA A 49 -18.90 -2.62 -9.19
N SER A 50 -18.83 -2.27 -7.91
CA SER A 50 -19.65 -1.20 -7.33
C SER A 50 -19.14 0.21 -7.63
N GLY A 51 -17.97 0.33 -8.24
CA GLY A 51 -17.35 1.63 -8.52
C GLY A 51 -16.60 2.24 -7.35
N GLU A 52 -16.45 1.52 -6.25
CA GLU A 52 -15.72 2.01 -5.06
C GLU A 52 -14.22 1.79 -5.14
N LEU A 53 -13.77 0.88 -6.02
CA LEU A 53 -12.36 0.61 -6.27
C LEU A 53 -12.09 0.89 -7.75
N THR A 54 -11.57 2.07 -8.08
CA THR A 54 -11.41 2.53 -9.45
C THR A 54 -9.97 2.65 -9.92
N GLY A 55 -9.02 2.77 -9.00
CA GLY A 55 -7.62 3.00 -9.33
C GLY A 55 -7.26 4.44 -9.63
N LYS A 56 -8.16 5.38 -9.40
CA LYS A 56 -7.84 6.81 -9.56
C LYS A 56 -6.69 7.20 -8.66
N MET A 57 -5.84 8.10 -9.13
CA MET A 57 -4.62 8.49 -8.43
C MET A 57 -4.87 8.84 -6.97
N LEU A 58 -4.17 8.16 -6.08
CA LEU A 58 -4.19 8.32 -4.63
C LEU A 58 -5.52 7.97 -3.93
N GLU A 59 -6.46 7.36 -4.65
CA GLU A 59 -7.64 6.77 -4.01
C GLU A 59 -7.18 5.63 -3.10
N THR A 60 -7.73 5.53 -1.89
CA THR A 60 -7.36 4.48 -0.94
C THR A 60 -8.57 3.60 -0.63
N THR A 61 -8.35 2.29 -0.60
CA THR A 61 -9.35 1.29 -0.23
C THR A 61 -8.73 0.37 0.81
N LEU A 62 -9.30 0.32 2.00
CA LEU A 62 -8.75 -0.43 3.12
C LEU A 62 -9.71 -1.56 3.51
N LEU A 63 -9.19 -2.79 3.48
CA LEU A 63 -9.88 -3.98 3.96
C LEU A 63 -9.28 -4.42 5.30
N TYR A 64 -10.15 -4.80 6.24
CA TYR A 64 -9.75 -5.25 7.56
C TYR A 64 -9.86 -6.77 7.65
N PHE A 65 -8.80 -7.40 8.15
CA PHE A 65 -8.75 -8.83 8.49
C PHE A 65 -9.20 -9.74 7.34
N PRO A 66 -8.62 -9.59 6.12
CA PRO A 66 -8.92 -10.52 5.03
C PRO A 66 -8.46 -11.92 5.42
N GLN A 67 -9.36 -12.90 5.40
CA GLN A 67 -9.13 -14.22 6.00
C GLN A 67 -8.00 -15.01 5.33
N GLY A 68 -7.81 -14.83 4.04
CA GLY A 68 -6.79 -15.54 3.28
C GLY A 68 -5.40 -14.90 3.33
N LEU A 69 -5.24 -13.79 4.05
CA LEU A 69 -3.95 -13.10 4.19
C LEU A 69 -3.44 -13.18 5.62
N ALA A 70 -2.13 -13.35 5.78
CA ALA A 70 -1.49 -13.24 7.08
C ALA A 70 -1.49 -11.79 7.59
N ALA A 71 -1.49 -10.81 6.68
CA ALA A 71 -1.60 -9.40 7.04
C ALA A 71 -2.97 -9.08 7.65
N GLN A 72 -2.98 -8.21 8.64
CA GLN A 72 -4.21 -7.80 9.31
C GLN A 72 -5.07 -6.85 8.48
N ARG A 73 -4.46 -6.13 7.56
CA ARG A 73 -5.14 -5.17 6.68
C ARG A 73 -4.59 -5.28 5.27
N LEU A 74 -5.44 -4.97 4.30
CA LEU A 74 -5.03 -4.82 2.91
C LEU A 74 -5.41 -3.43 2.44
N LEU A 75 -4.43 -2.63 2.05
CA LEU A 75 -4.63 -1.29 1.53
C LEU A 75 -4.31 -1.27 0.04
N ILE A 76 -5.27 -0.89 -0.77
CA ILE A 76 -5.08 -0.67 -2.20
C ILE A 76 -5.06 0.84 -2.46
N VAL A 77 -3.99 1.32 -3.08
CA VAL A 77 -3.85 2.73 -3.44
C VAL A 77 -4.02 2.87 -4.94
N GLY A 78 -4.81 3.83 -5.38
CA GLY A 78 -4.97 4.12 -6.80
C GLY A 78 -3.69 4.69 -7.39
N ALA A 79 -3.23 4.09 -8.50
CA ALA A 79 -1.98 4.47 -9.17
C ALA A 79 -2.21 5.45 -10.34
N GLY A 80 -3.46 5.72 -10.68
CA GLY A 80 -3.78 6.55 -11.84
C GLY A 80 -3.54 5.83 -13.15
N LYS A 81 -3.32 6.58 -14.21
CA LYS A 81 -3.16 6.02 -15.55
C LYS A 81 -1.83 5.29 -15.68
N LYS A 82 -1.88 4.06 -16.18
CA LYS A 82 -0.70 3.21 -16.35
C LYS A 82 0.36 3.87 -17.24
N GLU A 83 -0.05 4.59 -18.27
CA GLU A 83 0.85 5.26 -19.21
C GLU A 83 1.69 6.36 -18.56
N LYS A 84 1.23 6.90 -17.43
CA LYS A 84 1.91 7.97 -16.69
C LYS A 84 2.65 7.45 -15.47
N PHE A 85 2.64 6.14 -15.23
CA PHE A 85 3.20 5.54 -14.03
C PHE A 85 4.71 5.40 -14.15
N GLY A 86 5.41 5.82 -13.11
CA GLY A 86 6.86 5.70 -12.99
C GLY A 86 7.29 5.84 -11.54
N ALA A 87 8.58 6.06 -11.32
CA ALA A 87 9.15 6.16 -9.97
C ALA A 87 8.54 7.29 -9.15
N ALA A 88 8.26 8.44 -9.76
CA ALA A 88 7.66 9.57 -9.06
C ALA A 88 6.25 9.24 -8.52
N GLU A 89 5.44 8.57 -9.34
CA GLU A 89 4.10 8.15 -8.96
C GLU A 89 4.17 7.08 -7.86
N LEU A 90 5.08 6.13 -7.98
CA LEU A 90 5.26 5.09 -6.97
C LEU A 90 5.69 5.67 -5.62
N ARG A 91 6.56 6.69 -5.63
CA ARG A 91 6.93 7.42 -4.42
C ARG A 91 5.71 8.09 -3.78
N ARG A 92 4.86 8.70 -4.58
CA ARG A 92 3.62 9.33 -4.09
C ARG A 92 2.66 8.32 -3.51
N LEU A 93 2.52 7.15 -4.15
CA LEU A 93 1.67 6.06 -3.64
C LEU A 93 2.14 5.57 -2.27
N ALA A 94 3.44 5.34 -2.14
CA ALA A 94 4.02 4.88 -0.89
C ALA A 94 3.78 5.90 0.23
N GLY A 95 3.96 7.17 -0.07
CA GLY A 95 3.68 8.25 0.87
C GLY A 95 2.21 8.32 1.28
N ALA A 96 1.30 8.18 0.32
CA ALA A 96 -0.14 8.19 0.59
C ALA A 96 -0.55 7.02 1.48
N ALA A 97 0.02 5.83 1.21
CA ALA A 97 -0.22 4.64 2.03
C ALA A 97 0.21 4.87 3.48
N VAL A 98 1.41 5.39 3.68
CA VAL A 98 1.91 5.68 5.02
C VAL A 98 1.01 6.66 5.76
N ARG A 99 0.61 7.75 5.12
CA ARG A 99 -0.28 8.73 5.74
C ARG A 99 -1.62 8.11 6.14
N ALA A 100 -2.20 7.30 5.27
CA ALA A 100 -3.46 6.63 5.55
C ALA A 100 -3.35 5.66 6.73
N LEU A 101 -2.23 4.96 6.85
CA LEU A 101 -2.01 3.95 7.89
C LEU A 101 -1.58 4.56 9.22
N LYS A 102 -0.86 5.67 9.21
CA LYS A 102 -0.46 6.35 10.45
C LYS A 102 -1.66 6.79 11.28
N SER A 103 -2.71 7.25 10.63
CA SER A 103 -3.93 7.66 11.32
C SER A 103 -4.62 6.48 12.04
N ARG A 104 -4.26 5.25 11.70
CA ARG A 104 -4.78 4.02 12.30
C ARG A 104 -3.78 3.33 13.23
N GLN A 105 -2.70 4.00 13.56
CA GLN A 105 -1.63 3.51 14.46
C GLN A 105 -0.98 2.21 13.99
N VAL A 106 -0.94 1.98 12.69
CA VAL A 106 -0.24 0.84 12.10
C VAL A 106 1.26 1.10 12.18
N LYS A 107 2.02 0.12 12.65
CA LYS A 107 3.48 0.23 12.85
C LYS A 107 4.28 -0.59 11.84
N ARG A 108 3.81 -1.77 11.48
CA ARG A 108 4.49 -2.67 10.54
C ARG A 108 3.74 -2.74 9.22
N VAL A 109 4.39 -2.30 8.16
CA VAL A 109 3.79 -2.22 6.83
C VAL A 109 4.66 -2.99 5.84
N ALA A 110 4.03 -3.80 5.00
CA ALA A 110 4.67 -4.42 3.85
C ALA A 110 4.14 -3.74 2.58
N PHE A 111 5.03 -3.24 1.75
CA PHE A 111 4.66 -2.65 0.47
C PHE A 111 5.01 -3.61 -0.65
N LEU A 112 4.00 -4.03 -1.42
CA LEU A 112 4.16 -4.95 -2.52
C LEU A 112 4.27 -4.18 -3.83
N VAL A 113 5.47 -4.17 -4.41
CA VAL A 113 5.68 -3.67 -5.76
C VAL A 113 5.27 -4.77 -6.74
N ARG A 114 4.39 -4.44 -7.68
CA ARG A 114 3.90 -5.42 -8.65
C ARG A 114 5.03 -5.88 -9.55
N GLU A 115 4.97 -7.14 -9.99
CA GLU A 115 6.07 -7.78 -10.70
C GLU A 115 6.52 -6.99 -11.93
N SER A 116 5.59 -6.45 -12.71
CA SER A 116 5.89 -5.67 -13.92
C SER A 116 6.66 -4.37 -13.63
N ASP A 117 6.62 -3.87 -12.40
CA ASP A 117 7.21 -2.58 -12.02
C ASP A 117 8.45 -2.74 -11.14
N ARG A 118 8.88 -3.96 -10.86
CA ARG A 118 10.03 -4.22 -9.99
C ARG A 118 11.32 -3.78 -10.64
N SER A 119 12.07 -2.94 -9.91
CA SER A 119 13.39 -2.46 -10.30
C SER A 119 14.07 -1.86 -9.08
N ALA A 120 15.36 -1.57 -9.19
CA ALA A 120 16.08 -0.84 -8.14
C ALA A 120 15.50 0.56 -7.95
N ALA A 121 15.12 1.23 -9.04
CA ALA A 121 14.50 2.55 -8.98
C ALA A 121 13.12 2.49 -8.28
N ALA A 122 12.35 1.44 -8.52
CA ALA A 122 11.07 1.25 -7.85
C ALA A 122 11.25 1.04 -6.35
N ALA A 123 12.18 0.20 -5.94
CA ALA A 123 12.48 -0.01 -4.53
C ALA A 123 12.90 1.29 -3.85
N GLN A 124 13.78 2.06 -4.50
CA GLN A 124 14.22 3.35 -3.98
C GLN A 124 13.04 4.32 -3.84
N ALA A 125 12.16 4.38 -4.83
CA ALA A 125 11.01 5.28 -4.81
C ALA A 125 10.06 4.95 -3.64
N VAL A 126 9.80 3.67 -3.39
CA VAL A 126 8.97 3.22 -2.26
C VAL A 126 9.61 3.64 -0.94
N VAL A 127 10.89 3.36 -0.77
CA VAL A 127 11.63 3.71 0.46
C VAL A 127 11.60 5.22 0.70
N GLU A 128 11.88 6.01 -0.33
CA GLU A 128 11.84 7.47 -0.22
C GLU A 128 10.45 7.97 0.16
N GLY A 129 9.41 7.43 -0.47
CA GLY A 129 8.04 7.80 -0.16
C GLY A 129 7.65 7.49 1.29
N ILE A 130 8.05 6.32 1.77
CA ILE A 130 7.80 5.90 3.15
C ILE A 130 8.53 6.82 4.13
N ILE A 131 9.82 7.08 3.90
CA ILE A 131 10.63 7.91 4.77
C ILE A 131 10.08 9.33 4.84
N LEU A 132 9.79 9.93 3.70
CA LEU A 132 9.28 11.30 3.64
C LEU A 132 7.92 11.44 4.34
N ALA A 133 7.02 10.49 4.12
CA ALA A 133 5.69 10.53 4.72
C ALA A 133 5.72 10.16 6.21
N ASN A 134 6.67 9.32 6.62
CA ASN A 134 6.84 8.93 8.01
C ASN A 134 7.52 10.04 8.82
N TYR A 135 8.17 10.96 8.14
CA TYR A 135 8.74 12.12 8.78
C TYR A 135 7.63 12.94 9.44
N ASP A 136 7.75 13.13 10.74
CA ASP A 136 6.69 13.79 11.50
C ASP A 136 7.02 15.27 11.66
N SER A 137 6.27 16.11 10.97
CA SER A 137 6.39 17.56 11.11
C SER A 137 6.08 18.03 12.54
N GLU A 138 5.39 17.23 13.32
CA GLU A 138 5.11 17.53 14.73
C GLU A 138 6.36 17.50 15.63
N LYS A 139 7.47 16.93 15.16
CA LYS A 139 8.75 17.02 15.86
C LYS A 139 9.18 18.45 16.15
N TYR A 140 8.69 19.38 15.36
CA TYR A 140 9.04 20.79 15.47
C TYR A 140 7.95 21.63 16.14
N LYS A 141 6.86 21.01 16.59
CA LYS A 141 5.79 21.68 17.32
C LYS A 141 6.05 21.57 18.83
N THR A 142 5.61 22.60 19.59
CA THR A 142 5.76 22.64 21.04
C THR A 142 4.89 21.63 21.77
N ASP A 143 3.75 21.25 21.19
CA ASP A 143 2.82 20.26 21.77
C ASP A 143 2.94 18.94 21.01
N LYS A 144 3.91 18.12 21.41
CA LYS A 144 4.10 16.81 20.80
C LYS A 144 3.20 15.78 21.43
N LYS A 145 2.36 15.16 20.61
CA LYS A 145 1.69 13.91 20.98
C LYS A 145 2.61 12.74 20.66
N PRO A 146 2.45 11.58 21.38
CA PRO A 146 3.20 10.37 21.01
C PRO A 146 3.00 10.06 19.54
N GLY A 147 4.11 9.93 18.82
CA GLY A 147 4.06 9.78 17.36
C GLY A 147 3.52 8.44 16.93
N ASN A 148 2.75 8.45 15.85
CA ASN A 148 2.26 7.25 15.16
C ASN A 148 3.23 6.88 14.04
N GLU A 149 4.51 6.75 14.38
CA GLU A 149 5.52 6.41 13.38
C GLU A 149 5.43 4.94 12.98
N ILE A 150 5.62 4.70 11.69
CA ILE A 150 5.77 3.35 11.16
C ILE A 150 7.19 2.88 11.47
N THR A 151 7.32 1.75 12.14
CA THR A 151 8.60 1.22 12.60
C THR A 151 9.18 0.13 11.70
N ALA A 152 8.34 -0.53 10.89
CA ALA A 152 8.82 -1.58 9.97
C ALA A 152 7.90 -1.78 8.78
#